data_b82e0f332be255ca98be5d36f457993a
#
_entry.id   b82e0f332be255ca98be5d36f457993a
#
_cell.length_a   1.000
_cell.length_b   1.000
_cell.length_c   1.000
_cell.angle_alpha   90.00
_cell.angle_beta   90.00
_cell.angle_gamma   90.00
#
_symmetry.space_group_name_H-M   'P 1'
#
loop_
_entity.id
_entity.type
_entity.pdbx_description
1 polymer ?
#
loop_
_entity_poly.entity_id
_entity_poly.type
_entity_poly.pdbx_seq_one_letter_code
_entity_poly.pdbx_strand_id
1 'polypeptide(L)'
;MPRLFTDEQEKFIKENVKGTLTADLTDLVNETFGTSYKVSQVRNLKNRKRWSSGMTTRFEKGHKPFNKGLKQTDYMAAEQIEKTKATRFKKNSVPPNWKEIGSIRIPKDGYIEVKVSDLKGNNNYKPYHRLIYEKHHGVKIKDDEAVVFLDQNRMNFNIDNLKLVKRRELGKFNKEYAKMKHPELNEQILNLIKFELTIADKEAE
;
A
#
# COMPACT_ATOMS: atom_id res chain seq x y z
N MET A 1 -12.83 6.01 -34.20
CA MET A 1 -13.45 7.10 -33.42
C MET A 1 -13.05 8.41 -34.06
N PRO A 2 -13.97 9.38 -34.24
CA PRO A 2 -13.64 10.69 -34.79
C PRO A 2 -12.61 11.39 -33.90
N ARG A 3 -11.64 12.05 -34.48
CA ARG A 3 -10.66 12.86 -33.77
C ARG A 3 -11.33 14.07 -33.15
N LEU A 4 -11.07 14.35 -31.90
CA LEU A 4 -11.63 15.51 -31.20
C LEU A 4 -10.97 16.83 -31.64
N PHE A 5 -9.68 16.77 -31.98
CA PHE A 5 -8.89 17.93 -32.41
C PHE A 5 -8.47 17.75 -33.86
N THR A 6 -8.47 18.85 -34.65
CA THR A 6 -7.91 18.89 -36.00
C THR A 6 -6.38 18.91 -35.94
N ASP A 7 -5.73 18.61 -37.07
CA ASP A 7 -4.25 18.63 -37.14
C ASP A 7 -3.69 20.06 -36.90
N GLU A 8 -4.40 21.09 -37.30
CA GLU A 8 -4.04 22.48 -37.03
C GLU A 8 -4.13 22.84 -35.55
N GLN A 9 -5.19 22.39 -34.88
CA GLN A 9 -5.36 22.60 -33.45
C GLN A 9 -4.31 21.84 -32.64
N GLU A 10 -3.98 20.60 -33.01
CA GLU A 10 -2.91 19.85 -32.39
C GLU A 10 -1.55 20.54 -32.55
N LYS A 11 -1.25 21.08 -33.73
CA LYS A 11 -0.04 21.86 -33.99
C LYS A 11 0.03 23.11 -33.13
N PHE A 12 -1.03 23.89 -33.12
CA PHE A 12 -1.13 25.09 -32.30
C PHE A 12 -0.93 24.81 -30.82
N ILE A 13 -1.58 23.76 -30.27
CA ILE A 13 -1.42 23.33 -28.88
C ILE A 13 0.05 22.94 -28.61
N LYS A 14 0.70 22.22 -29.52
CA LYS A 14 2.10 21.79 -29.38
C LYS A 14 3.07 22.99 -29.32
N GLU A 15 2.84 23.99 -30.12
CA GLU A 15 3.68 25.21 -30.21
C GLU A 15 3.55 26.04 -28.93
N ASN A 16 2.35 26.13 -28.34
CA ASN A 16 2.03 26.98 -27.20
C ASN A 16 2.07 26.24 -25.85
N VAL A 17 2.45 24.97 -25.82
CA VAL A 17 2.44 24.16 -24.57
C VAL A 17 3.53 24.56 -23.59
N LYS A 18 4.71 25.03 -24.07
CA LYS A 18 5.84 25.35 -23.20
C LYS A 18 5.57 26.62 -22.41
N GLY A 19 5.78 26.54 -21.09
CA GLY A 19 5.60 27.68 -20.19
C GLY A 19 4.15 28.07 -19.94
N THR A 20 3.17 27.33 -20.48
CA THR A 20 1.74 27.69 -20.37
C THR A 20 0.99 26.69 -19.49
N LEU A 21 0.16 27.20 -18.56
CA LEU A 21 -0.76 26.35 -17.79
C LEU A 21 -1.80 25.71 -18.73
N THR A 22 -2.27 24.52 -18.40
CA THR A 22 -3.23 23.82 -19.26
C THR A 22 -4.58 24.53 -19.33
N ALA A 23 -4.96 25.29 -18.32
CA ALA A 23 -6.17 26.12 -18.32
C ALA A 23 -6.02 27.24 -19.35
N ASP A 24 -4.98 28.06 -19.20
CA ASP A 24 -4.71 29.19 -20.09
C ASP A 24 -4.54 28.78 -21.56
N LEU A 25 -3.85 27.62 -21.77
CA LEU A 25 -3.72 27.02 -23.10
C LEU A 25 -5.07 26.59 -23.68
N THR A 26 -6.00 26.11 -22.84
CA THR A 26 -7.33 25.73 -23.28
C THR A 26 -8.14 26.98 -23.70
N ASP A 27 -8.05 28.02 -22.92
CA ASP A 27 -8.74 29.30 -23.21
C ASP A 27 -8.18 29.88 -24.50
N LEU A 28 -6.87 29.90 -24.70
CA LEU A 28 -6.21 30.37 -25.91
C LEU A 28 -6.66 29.58 -27.15
N VAL A 29 -6.77 28.26 -27.06
CA VAL A 29 -7.26 27.41 -28.17
C VAL A 29 -8.71 27.70 -28.48
N ASN A 30 -9.54 27.87 -27.46
CA ASN A 30 -10.96 28.16 -27.63
C ASN A 30 -11.19 29.56 -28.30
N GLU A 31 -10.43 30.57 -27.89
CA GLU A 31 -10.46 31.89 -28.50
C GLU A 31 -9.99 31.88 -29.95
N THR A 32 -8.86 31.17 -30.23
CA THR A 32 -8.28 31.18 -31.58
C THR A 32 -9.14 30.43 -32.60
N PHE A 33 -9.75 29.31 -32.21
CA PHE A 33 -10.50 28.44 -33.11
C PHE A 33 -12.03 28.51 -32.93
N GLY A 34 -12.53 29.36 -32.06
CA GLY A 34 -13.96 29.48 -31.77
C GLY A 34 -14.59 28.22 -31.21
N THR A 35 -13.82 27.46 -30.41
CA THR A 35 -14.23 26.16 -29.84
C THR A 35 -14.60 26.27 -28.36
N SER A 36 -15.14 25.19 -27.78
CA SER A 36 -15.50 25.12 -26.35
C SER A 36 -14.90 23.89 -25.68
N TYR A 37 -13.62 23.64 -25.91
CA TYR A 37 -12.94 22.53 -25.29
C TYR A 37 -12.84 22.71 -23.78
N LYS A 38 -12.96 21.56 -23.05
CA LYS A 38 -12.72 21.51 -21.60
C LYS A 38 -11.22 21.33 -21.35
N VAL A 39 -10.72 21.86 -20.22
CA VAL A 39 -9.32 21.71 -19.79
C VAL A 39 -8.89 20.23 -19.73
N SER A 40 -9.81 19.33 -19.36
CA SER A 40 -9.55 17.88 -19.32
C SER A 40 -9.25 17.30 -20.72
N GLN A 41 -9.89 17.80 -21.77
CA GLN A 41 -9.68 17.32 -23.16
C GLN A 41 -8.29 17.71 -23.66
N VAL A 42 -7.88 18.97 -23.45
CA VAL A 42 -6.52 19.44 -23.81
C VAL A 42 -5.46 18.72 -22.95
N ARG A 43 -5.73 18.51 -21.66
CA ARG A 43 -4.84 17.72 -20.78
C ARG A 43 -4.64 16.30 -21.28
N ASN A 44 -5.72 15.62 -21.68
CA ASN A 44 -5.66 14.26 -22.20
C ASN A 44 -4.89 14.19 -23.53
N LEU A 45 -5.05 15.18 -24.40
CA LEU A 45 -4.25 15.27 -25.64
C LEU A 45 -2.77 15.43 -25.30
N LYS A 46 -2.40 16.38 -24.44
CA LYS A 46 -1.02 16.59 -23.98
C LYS A 46 -0.39 15.30 -23.41
N ASN A 47 -1.13 14.60 -22.54
CA ASN A 47 -0.65 13.34 -21.94
C ASN A 47 -0.45 12.24 -23.00
N ARG A 48 -1.40 12.07 -23.90
CA ARG A 48 -1.31 11.07 -24.99
C ARG A 48 -0.14 11.34 -25.92
N LYS A 49 0.11 12.62 -26.24
CA LYS A 49 1.21 13.05 -27.11
C LYS A 49 2.53 13.26 -26.35
N ARG A 50 2.55 13.11 -25.02
CA ARG A 50 3.70 13.34 -24.12
C ARG A 50 4.26 14.77 -24.22
N TRP A 51 3.39 15.76 -24.44
CA TRP A 51 3.77 17.16 -24.45
C TRP A 51 3.80 17.73 -23.05
N SER A 52 4.97 18.16 -22.57
CA SER A 52 5.15 18.77 -21.26
C SER A 52 5.25 20.28 -21.37
N SER A 53 4.58 20.99 -20.46
CA SER A 53 4.76 22.46 -20.34
C SER A 53 6.14 22.83 -19.77
N GLY A 54 6.89 21.88 -19.20
CA GLY A 54 8.14 22.17 -18.50
C GLY A 54 7.94 22.87 -17.15
N MET A 55 6.70 23.26 -16.82
CA MET A 55 6.40 23.87 -15.53
C MET A 55 6.27 22.81 -14.45
N THR A 56 6.87 23.07 -13.33
CA THR A 56 6.74 22.23 -12.13
C THR A 56 6.04 23.03 -11.04
N THR A 57 5.02 22.43 -10.42
CA THR A 57 4.36 22.97 -9.22
C THR A 57 5.00 22.41 -7.94
N ARG A 58 6.07 21.62 -8.08
CA ARG A 58 6.79 21.07 -6.93
C ARG A 58 7.66 22.15 -6.30
N PHE A 59 7.65 22.17 -4.98
CA PHE A 59 8.60 23.00 -4.25
C PHE A 59 10.04 22.55 -4.54
N GLU A 60 10.95 23.50 -4.64
CA GLU A 60 12.37 23.20 -4.79
C GLU A 60 12.92 22.47 -3.56
N LYS A 61 13.97 21.65 -3.76
CA LYS A 61 14.63 20.96 -2.66
C LYS A 61 15.19 22.00 -1.68
N GLY A 62 14.76 21.91 -0.41
CA GLY A 62 15.15 22.87 0.62
C GLY A 62 14.17 24.03 0.82
N HIS A 63 13.06 24.10 0.05
CA HIS A 63 12.00 25.07 0.29
C HIS A 63 11.54 25.04 1.75
N LYS A 64 11.58 26.21 2.38
CA LYS A 64 11.08 26.38 3.75
C LYS A 64 9.62 26.83 3.70
N PRO A 65 8.68 26.10 4.31
CA PRO A 65 7.29 26.58 4.42
C PRO A 65 7.25 27.96 5.09
N PHE A 66 6.36 28.84 4.60
CA PHE A 66 6.25 30.21 5.11
C PHE A 66 5.96 30.29 6.61
N ASN A 67 5.33 29.24 7.16
CA ASN A 67 4.94 29.13 8.57
C ASN A 67 5.91 28.30 9.42
N LYS A 68 7.10 27.94 8.89
CA LYS A 68 8.07 27.15 9.64
C LYS A 68 8.61 27.95 10.84
N GLY A 69 8.36 27.42 12.04
CA GLY A 69 8.78 28.02 13.30
C GLY A 69 7.82 29.08 13.86
N LEU A 70 6.75 29.42 13.13
CA LEU A 70 5.73 30.33 13.60
C LEU A 70 4.65 29.61 14.40
N LYS A 71 4.07 30.29 15.39
CA LYS A 71 2.84 29.82 16.06
C LYS A 71 1.65 30.09 15.14
N GLN A 72 0.56 29.32 15.30
CA GLN A 72 -0.61 29.47 14.47
C GLN A 72 -1.23 30.88 14.57
N THR A 73 -1.14 31.52 15.71
CA THR A 73 -1.55 32.88 15.95
C THR A 73 -0.83 33.96 15.14
N ASP A 74 0.38 33.62 14.65
CA ASP A 74 1.22 34.60 13.96
C ASP A 74 0.87 34.74 12.47
N TYR A 75 0.19 33.73 11.89
CA TYR A 75 -0.11 33.69 10.46
C TYR A 75 -1.60 33.39 10.14
N MET A 76 -2.42 33.14 11.16
CA MET A 76 -3.83 32.75 10.97
C MET A 76 -4.75 33.62 11.82
N ALA A 77 -5.84 34.11 11.25
CA ALA A 77 -6.83 34.91 11.97
C ALA A 77 -7.49 34.09 13.11
N ALA A 78 -7.79 34.78 14.21
CA ALA A 78 -8.39 34.14 15.40
C ALA A 78 -9.70 33.39 15.08
N GLU A 79 -10.53 33.95 14.22
CA GLU A 79 -11.79 33.33 13.76
C GLU A 79 -11.54 31.98 13.03
N GLN A 80 -10.53 31.94 12.18
CA GLN A 80 -10.16 30.68 11.47
C GLN A 80 -9.58 29.63 12.41
N ILE A 81 -8.80 30.07 13.41
CA ILE A 81 -8.29 29.21 14.46
C ILE A 81 -9.45 28.56 15.22
N GLU A 82 -10.45 29.35 15.61
CA GLU A 82 -11.60 28.86 16.36
C GLU A 82 -12.46 27.91 15.52
N LYS A 83 -12.76 28.21 14.26
CA LYS A 83 -13.46 27.29 13.32
C LYS A 83 -12.78 25.93 13.20
N THR A 84 -11.45 25.91 13.15
CA THR A 84 -10.70 24.65 13.02
C THR A 84 -10.54 23.87 14.34
N LYS A 85 -10.75 24.53 15.49
CA LYS A 85 -10.56 23.93 16.81
C LYS A 85 -11.50 22.75 17.08
N ALA A 86 -12.75 22.86 16.61
CA ALA A 86 -13.77 21.82 16.79
C ALA A 86 -13.40 20.51 16.05
N THR A 87 -12.71 20.60 14.92
CA THR A 87 -12.35 19.45 14.07
C THR A 87 -10.97 18.88 14.38
N ARG A 88 -10.20 19.49 15.29
CA ARG A 88 -8.86 18.98 15.67
C ARG A 88 -8.98 17.74 16.52
N PHE A 89 -8.07 16.80 16.27
CA PHE A 89 -7.91 15.66 17.16
C PHE A 89 -7.52 16.13 18.55
N LYS A 90 -8.29 15.72 19.55
CA LYS A 90 -8.00 15.96 20.97
C LYS A 90 -6.97 14.94 21.44
N LYS A 91 -6.16 15.32 22.44
CA LYS A 91 -5.28 14.34 23.13
C LYS A 91 -6.14 13.19 23.65
N ASN A 92 -5.74 11.96 23.37
CA ASN A 92 -6.45 10.72 23.71
C ASN A 92 -7.79 10.50 22.98
N SER A 93 -8.06 11.21 21.85
CA SER A 93 -9.23 10.87 21.03
C SER A 93 -9.06 9.47 20.43
N VAL A 94 -10.10 8.66 20.57
CA VAL A 94 -10.18 7.32 19.98
C VAL A 94 -10.60 7.49 18.51
N PRO A 95 -9.82 6.95 17.54
CA PRO A 95 -10.20 7.00 16.13
C PRO A 95 -11.55 6.30 15.88
N PRO A 96 -12.38 6.77 14.94
CA PRO A 96 -13.67 6.12 14.63
C PRO A 96 -13.58 4.65 14.21
N ASN A 97 -12.44 4.25 13.65
CA ASN A 97 -12.15 2.89 13.21
C ASN A 97 -11.41 2.04 14.26
N TRP A 98 -11.27 2.55 15.48
CA TRP A 98 -10.67 1.77 16.58
C TRP A 98 -11.53 0.54 16.90
N LYS A 99 -10.87 -0.56 17.18
CA LYS A 99 -11.49 -1.82 17.57
C LYS A 99 -10.91 -2.29 18.90
N GLU A 100 -11.70 -3.01 19.68
CA GLU A 100 -11.27 -3.59 20.94
C GLU A 100 -10.26 -4.72 20.76
N ILE A 101 -9.46 -5.01 21.79
CA ILE A 101 -8.59 -6.20 21.85
C ILE A 101 -9.48 -7.44 21.76
N GLY A 102 -9.08 -8.42 20.94
CA GLY A 102 -9.87 -9.59 20.59
C GLY A 102 -10.69 -9.43 19.29
N SER A 103 -10.81 -8.20 18.75
CA SER A 103 -11.49 -7.99 17.48
C SER A 103 -10.79 -8.73 16.34
N ILE A 104 -11.60 -9.30 15.45
CA ILE A 104 -11.15 -10.07 14.30
C ILE A 104 -11.20 -9.19 13.05
N ARG A 105 -10.22 -9.36 12.16
CA ARG A 105 -10.24 -8.82 10.79
C ARG A 105 -9.73 -9.84 9.81
N ILE A 106 -10.14 -9.71 8.55
CA ILE A 106 -9.65 -10.53 7.43
C ILE A 106 -9.07 -9.56 6.40
N PRO A 107 -7.74 -9.41 6.31
CA PRO A 107 -7.07 -8.63 5.28
C PRO A 107 -7.24 -9.24 3.88
N LYS A 108 -6.73 -8.56 2.85
CA LYS A 108 -6.83 -9.00 1.44
C LYS A 108 -6.14 -10.34 1.17
N ASP A 109 -5.15 -10.70 1.97
CA ASP A 109 -4.45 -11.98 1.88
C ASP A 109 -5.27 -13.16 2.43
N GLY A 110 -6.45 -12.89 3.03
CA GLY A 110 -7.40 -13.91 3.47
C GLY A 110 -7.05 -14.61 4.80
N TYR A 111 -6.01 -14.17 5.52
CA TYR A 111 -5.72 -14.70 6.84
C TYR A 111 -6.60 -14.04 7.91
N ILE A 112 -7.11 -14.84 8.84
CA ILE A 112 -7.78 -14.29 10.03
C ILE A 112 -6.72 -13.73 10.96
N GLU A 113 -6.89 -12.47 11.36
CA GLU A 113 -6.04 -11.79 12.33
C GLU A 113 -6.87 -11.33 13.54
N VAL A 114 -6.28 -11.41 14.72
CA VAL A 114 -6.88 -10.99 15.99
C VAL A 114 -6.08 -9.85 16.59
N LYS A 115 -6.77 -8.82 17.05
CA LYS A 115 -6.15 -7.71 17.75
C LYS A 115 -5.68 -8.16 19.14
N VAL A 116 -4.38 -8.03 19.41
CA VAL A 116 -3.75 -8.49 20.64
C VAL A 116 -3.26 -7.35 21.55
N SER A 117 -3.17 -6.12 21.01
CA SER A 117 -2.69 -4.97 21.78
C SER A 117 -3.22 -3.65 21.23
N ASP A 118 -3.06 -2.57 22.01
CA ASP A 118 -3.34 -1.18 21.65
C ASP A 118 -2.07 -0.32 21.62
N LEU A 119 -0.92 -0.94 21.41
CA LEU A 119 0.35 -0.24 21.32
C LEU A 119 0.41 0.67 20.09
N LYS A 120 1.14 1.77 20.20
CA LYS A 120 1.43 2.62 19.03
C LYS A 120 2.29 1.84 18.04
N GLY A 121 1.79 1.60 16.85
CA GLY A 121 2.49 0.89 15.78
C GLY A 121 1.60 -0.09 15.03
N ASN A 122 2.21 -0.82 14.09
CA ASN A 122 1.48 -1.70 13.16
C ASN A 122 1.30 -3.14 13.68
N ASN A 123 1.87 -3.49 14.85
CA ASN A 123 1.93 -4.88 15.34
C ASN A 123 0.80 -5.24 16.31
N ASN A 124 -0.33 -4.54 16.24
CA ASN A 124 -1.48 -4.77 17.12
C ASN A 124 -2.30 -6.00 16.75
N TYR A 125 -2.12 -6.53 15.54
CA TYR A 125 -2.81 -7.72 15.06
C TYR A 125 -1.84 -8.86 14.85
N LYS A 126 -2.25 -10.06 15.24
CA LYS A 126 -1.50 -11.30 14.99
C LYS A 126 -2.36 -12.30 14.23
N PRO A 127 -1.79 -13.07 13.29
CA PRO A 127 -2.50 -14.15 12.61
C PRO A 127 -3.05 -15.16 13.63
N TYR A 128 -4.32 -15.53 13.47
CA TYR A 128 -5.04 -16.38 14.43
C TYR A 128 -4.44 -17.79 14.51
N HIS A 129 -4.06 -18.38 13.39
CA HIS A 129 -3.41 -19.70 13.35
C HIS A 129 -2.10 -19.73 14.15
N ARG A 130 -1.33 -18.61 14.15
CA ARG A 130 -0.12 -18.48 14.95
C ARG A 130 -0.44 -18.49 16.45
N LEU A 131 -1.49 -17.78 16.87
CA LEU A 131 -1.92 -17.75 18.27
C LEU A 131 -2.42 -19.13 18.74
N ILE A 132 -3.17 -19.86 17.89
CA ILE A 132 -3.62 -21.23 18.20
C ILE A 132 -2.42 -22.14 18.39
N TYR A 133 -1.45 -22.09 17.46
CA TYR A 133 -0.24 -22.92 17.53
C TYR A 133 0.57 -22.62 18.80
N GLU A 134 0.84 -21.34 19.08
CA GLU A 134 1.57 -20.90 20.28
C GLU A 134 0.87 -21.38 21.57
N LYS A 135 -0.48 -21.26 21.63
CA LYS A 135 -1.27 -21.69 22.79
C LYS A 135 -1.27 -23.19 22.99
N HIS A 136 -1.40 -23.97 21.90
CA HIS A 136 -1.48 -25.44 21.98
C HIS A 136 -0.14 -26.05 22.39
N HIS A 137 0.97 -25.58 21.80
CA HIS A 137 2.30 -26.16 22.04
C HIS A 137 3.06 -25.48 23.19
N GLY A 138 2.53 -24.40 23.79
CA GLY A 138 3.19 -23.67 24.86
C GLY A 138 4.49 -22.97 24.43
N VAL A 139 4.68 -22.72 23.12
CA VAL A 139 5.89 -22.14 22.55
C VAL A 139 5.62 -20.75 21.98
N LYS A 140 6.65 -19.91 21.97
CA LYS A 140 6.60 -18.63 21.27
C LYS A 140 7.33 -18.75 19.95
N ILE A 141 6.62 -18.46 18.86
CA ILE A 141 7.17 -18.55 17.51
C ILE A 141 8.19 -17.43 17.29
N LYS A 142 9.38 -17.76 16.83
CA LYS A 142 10.48 -16.81 16.55
C LYS A 142 10.25 -16.05 15.25
N ASP A 143 11.06 -15.02 15.01
CA ASP A 143 10.94 -14.17 13.80
C ASP A 143 11.38 -14.91 12.52
N ASP A 144 12.25 -15.89 12.64
CA ASP A 144 12.71 -16.76 11.54
C ASP A 144 11.78 -17.95 11.27
N GLU A 145 10.70 -18.07 12.04
CA GLU A 145 9.72 -19.18 11.96
C GLU A 145 8.38 -18.70 11.43
N ALA A 146 7.64 -19.61 10.82
CA ALA A 146 6.27 -19.40 10.35
C ALA A 146 5.42 -20.64 10.61
N VAL A 147 4.13 -20.45 10.85
CA VAL A 147 3.14 -21.53 10.89
C VAL A 147 2.42 -21.57 9.54
N VAL A 148 2.35 -22.72 8.93
CA VAL A 148 1.72 -22.95 7.63
C VAL A 148 0.53 -23.89 7.76
N PHE A 149 -0.44 -23.76 6.85
CA PHE A 149 -1.55 -24.68 6.69
C PHE A 149 -1.13 -25.76 5.70
N LEU A 150 -1.13 -27.02 6.14
CA LEU A 150 -0.72 -28.15 5.30
C LEU A 150 -1.67 -28.37 4.13
N ASP A 151 -2.97 -28.19 4.35
CA ASP A 151 -4.02 -28.32 3.32
C ASP A 151 -4.20 -27.06 2.46
N GLN A 152 -3.41 -26.00 2.69
CA GLN A 152 -3.54 -24.69 2.05
C GLN A 152 -4.87 -23.96 2.33
N ASN A 153 -5.75 -24.51 3.16
CA ASN A 153 -6.99 -23.89 3.57
C ASN A 153 -6.78 -22.99 4.80
N ARG A 154 -6.80 -21.68 4.60
CA ARG A 154 -6.56 -20.67 5.64
C ARG A 154 -7.66 -20.60 6.72
N MET A 155 -8.74 -21.35 6.54
CA MET A 155 -9.86 -21.45 7.50
C MET A 155 -9.81 -22.75 8.32
N ASN A 156 -8.93 -23.68 8.00
CA ASN A 156 -8.79 -24.93 8.74
C ASN A 156 -7.77 -24.80 9.87
N PHE A 157 -8.25 -24.44 11.06
CA PHE A 157 -7.42 -24.25 12.25
C PHE A 157 -7.21 -25.52 13.08
N ASN A 158 -7.48 -26.70 12.51
CA ASN A 158 -7.11 -27.95 13.18
C ASN A 158 -5.61 -27.94 13.43
N ILE A 159 -5.20 -28.31 14.65
CA ILE A 159 -3.80 -28.28 15.06
C ILE A 159 -2.92 -29.23 14.21
N ASP A 160 -3.49 -30.37 13.79
CA ASP A 160 -2.80 -31.35 12.93
C ASP A 160 -2.53 -30.78 11.51
N ASN A 161 -3.28 -29.77 11.11
CA ASN A 161 -3.10 -29.04 9.84
C ASN A 161 -2.10 -27.89 9.94
N LEU A 162 -1.67 -27.52 11.15
CA LEU A 162 -0.76 -26.40 11.40
C LEU A 162 0.65 -26.92 11.65
N LYS A 163 1.62 -26.49 10.84
CA LYS A 163 3.02 -26.90 10.97
C LYS A 163 3.95 -25.69 11.11
N LEU A 164 4.82 -25.75 12.12
CA LEU A 164 5.90 -24.78 12.30
C LEU A 164 7.05 -25.10 11.37
N VAL A 165 7.49 -24.14 10.60
CA VAL A 165 8.60 -24.25 9.65
C VAL A 165 9.51 -23.03 9.75
N LYS A 166 10.79 -23.18 9.40
CA LYS A 166 11.68 -22.03 9.25
C LYS A 166 11.31 -21.25 7.98
N ARG A 167 11.47 -19.93 8.00
CA ARG A 167 11.19 -19.09 6.81
C ARG A 167 12.04 -19.48 5.60
N ARG A 168 13.26 -20.02 5.81
CA ARG A 168 14.12 -20.56 4.75
C ARG A 168 13.49 -21.80 4.09
N GLU A 169 12.93 -22.70 4.88
CA GLU A 169 12.20 -23.88 4.40
C GLU A 169 10.95 -23.48 3.61
N LEU A 170 10.16 -22.55 4.17
CA LEU A 170 8.97 -22.02 3.50
C LEU A 170 9.32 -21.29 2.19
N GLY A 171 10.44 -20.56 2.17
CA GLY A 171 10.92 -19.90 0.96
C GLY A 171 11.23 -20.88 -0.17
N LYS A 172 11.91 -22.00 0.15
CA LYS A 172 12.20 -23.08 -0.81
C LYS A 172 10.91 -23.79 -1.24
N PHE A 173 10.02 -24.10 -0.31
CA PHE A 173 8.71 -24.69 -0.61
C PHE A 173 7.92 -23.83 -1.61
N ASN A 174 7.79 -22.54 -1.35
CA ASN A 174 7.05 -21.62 -2.22
C ASN A 174 7.67 -21.49 -3.61
N LYS A 175 8.99 -21.54 -3.71
CA LYS A 175 9.71 -21.43 -4.99
C LYS A 175 9.56 -22.69 -5.87
N GLU A 176 9.66 -23.86 -5.28
CA GLU A 176 9.81 -25.11 -6.00
C GLU A 176 8.51 -25.92 -6.07
N TYR A 177 7.69 -25.88 -5.01
CA TYR A 177 6.57 -26.82 -4.83
C TYR A 177 5.19 -26.14 -4.73
N ALA A 178 5.09 -24.82 -4.52
CA ALA A 178 3.79 -24.14 -4.34
C ALA A 178 2.85 -24.27 -5.54
N LYS A 179 3.36 -24.61 -6.72
CA LYS A 179 2.57 -24.84 -7.94
C LYS A 179 2.00 -26.25 -8.01
N MET A 180 2.48 -27.18 -7.19
CA MET A 180 1.95 -28.53 -7.11
C MET A 180 0.61 -28.48 -6.37
N LYS A 181 -0.46 -28.92 -7.03
CA LYS A 181 -1.82 -28.95 -6.47
C LYS A 181 -2.09 -30.25 -5.71
N HIS A 182 -1.17 -30.66 -4.84
CA HIS A 182 -1.24 -31.89 -4.04
C HIS A 182 -1.04 -31.57 -2.55
N PRO A 183 -2.04 -30.95 -1.88
CA PRO A 183 -1.92 -30.53 -0.48
C PRO A 183 -1.59 -31.69 0.47
N GLU A 184 -2.00 -32.91 0.12
CA GLU A 184 -1.74 -34.15 0.87
C GLU A 184 -0.25 -34.49 0.97
N LEU A 185 0.59 -33.95 0.09
CA LEU A 185 2.03 -34.16 0.09
C LEU A 185 2.82 -33.04 0.76
N ASN A 186 2.15 -31.94 1.15
CA ASN A 186 2.84 -30.75 1.66
C ASN A 186 3.71 -31.06 2.90
N GLU A 187 3.24 -31.93 3.77
CA GLU A 187 4.00 -32.30 4.95
C GLU A 187 5.28 -33.05 4.60
N GLN A 188 5.19 -34.03 3.72
CA GLN A 188 6.33 -34.82 3.25
C GLN A 188 7.35 -33.93 2.53
N ILE A 189 6.88 -33.02 1.68
CA ILE A 189 7.71 -32.06 0.96
C ILE A 189 8.45 -31.13 1.93
N LEU A 190 7.77 -30.60 2.94
CA LEU A 190 8.41 -29.77 3.97
C LEU A 190 9.46 -30.51 4.77
N ASN A 191 9.22 -31.81 5.08
CA ASN A 191 10.21 -32.65 5.74
C ASN A 191 11.44 -32.92 4.84
N LEU A 192 11.21 -33.15 3.54
CA LEU A 192 12.28 -33.31 2.56
C LEU A 192 13.14 -32.05 2.46
N ILE A 193 12.51 -30.89 2.30
CA ILE A 193 13.20 -29.59 2.24
C ILE A 193 14.05 -29.35 3.49
N LYS A 194 13.51 -29.64 4.66
CA LYS A 194 14.24 -29.52 5.92
C LYS A 194 15.49 -30.39 5.91
N PHE A 195 15.37 -31.63 5.45
CA PHE A 195 16.48 -32.57 5.33
C PHE A 195 17.55 -32.07 4.35
N GLU A 196 17.16 -31.67 3.14
CA GLU A 196 18.07 -31.11 2.12
C GLU A 196 18.84 -29.89 2.63
N LEU A 197 18.17 -28.96 3.31
CA LEU A 197 18.82 -27.79 3.87
C LEU A 197 19.78 -28.14 5.01
N THR A 198 19.49 -29.19 5.78
CA THR A 198 20.38 -29.66 6.85
C THR A 198 21.65 -30.29 6.27
N ILE A 199 21.54 -31.04 5.15
CA ILE A 199 22.71 -31.58 4.44
C ILE A 199 23.56 -30.46 3.91
N ALA A 200 22.95 -29.51 3.17
CA ALA A 200 23.68 -28.38 2.60
C ALA A 200 24.41 -27.52 3.65
N ASP A 201 23.83 -27.36 4.83
CA ASP A 201 24.48 -26.64 5.92
C ASP A 201 25.71 -27.41 6.47
N LYS A 202 25.65 -28.74 6.55
CA LYS A 202 26.78 -29.57 6.97
C LYS A 202 27.90 -29.67 5.93
N GLU A 203 27.58 -29.60 4.65
CA GLU A 203 28.58 -29.58 3.57
C GLU A 203 29.32 -28.25 3.45
N ALA A 204 28.75 -27.19 4.04
CA ALA A 204 29.31 -25.85 4.03
C ALA A 204 30.21 -25.53 5.26
N GLU A 205 30.20 -26.39 6.27
CA GLU A 205 31.08 -26.35 7.47
C GLU A 205 32.42 -27.04 7.22
#